data_b61ff02a010dc26ab05a611d97cf631b
#
_entry.id   b61ff02a010dc26ab05a611d97cf631b
#
_cell.length_a   1.000
_cell.length_b   1.000
_cell.length_c   1.000
_cell.angle_alpha   90.00
_cell.angle_beta   90.00
_cell.angle_gamma   90.00
#
_symmetry.space_group_name_H-M   'P 1'
#
loop_
_entity.id
_entity.type
_entity.pdbx_description
1 polymer ?
#
loop_
_entity_poly.entity_id
_entity_poly.type
_entity_poly.pdbx_seq_one_letter_code
_entity_poly.pdbx_strand_id
1 'polypeptide(L)'
;ERKGCDDCMKYFWIDVKKLYRSRLVLLALIILLVIAVIDPITMQSHFAYQSNPFMWWLFMNRTTGSTIFNTLYWLFPVLLTGLVFFDESKTAIYGIIITKKKRWVYFCSKALSVFFVSFVSTLFLFLLNLFLVYVTCPSSMELSETMIPHTGTFSALLFQKSPLYEAVTYVILHAFSLSLLTVLYLAIQMIVKAKNKYMAFILPPIIMYVLDYLTQTAAQTYSVTMALQPMVARATSFVITIEGIAIIFGALLAIDIVCLFIGNRRNRDVI
;
A
#
# COMPACT_ATOMS: atom_id res chain seq x y z
N GLU A 1 29.59 17.74 -2.37
CA GLU A 1 28.27 17.13 -2.72
C GLU A 1 28.28 15.60 -2.66
N ARG A 2 29.31 14.89 -3.12
CA ARG A 2 29.38 13.42 -3.11
C ARG A 2 29.29 12.82 -1.69
N LYS A 3 29.93 13.38 -0.67
CA LYS A 3 29.85 12.90 0.72
C LYS A 3 28.42 12.88 1.29
N GLY A 4 27.56 13.80 0.87
CA GLY A 4 26.17 13.85 1.33
C GLY A 4 25.28 12.70 0.76
N CYS A 5 25.59 12.23 -0.44
CA CYS A 5 24.87 11.14 -1.11
C CYS A 5 25.25 9.78 -0.52
N ASP A 6 26.55 9.54 -0.28
CA ASP A 6 27.05 8.29 0.32
C ASP A 6 26.50 8.07 1.74
N ASP A 7 26.43 9.15 2.51
CA ASP A 7 25.83 9.13 3.84
C ASP A 7 24.32 8.81 3.79
N CYS A 8 23.56 9.37 2.85
CA CYS A 8 22.13 9.10 2.68
C CYS A 8 21.89 7.61 2.36
N MET A 9 22.67 7.05 1.45
CA MET A 9 22.59 5.63 1.06
C MET A 9 22.92 4.70 2.24
N LYS A 10 23.91 5.03 3.06
CA LYS A 10 24.26 4.23 4.24
C LYS A 10 23.13 4.19 5.28
N TYR A 11 22.46 5.32 5.54
CA TYR A 11 21.32 5.36 6.47
C TYR A 11 20.12 4.62 5.91
N PHE A 12 19.84 4.78 4.63
CA PHE A 12 18.78 4.04 3.95
C PHE A 12 18.89 2.53 4.22
N TRP A 13 20.06 1.92 3.99
CA TRP A 13 20.25 0.48 4.22
C TRP A 13 20.18 0.07 5.69
N ILE A 14 20.63 0.93 6.60
CA ILE A 14 20.48 0.69 8.05
C ILE A 14 19.00 0.67 8.42
N ASP A 15 18.22 1.64 7.96
CA ASP A 15 16.78 1.73 8.21
C ASP A 15 16.03 0.56 7.58
N VAL A 16 16.36 0.16 6.36
CA VAL A 16 15.80 -1.03 5.69
C VAL A 16 16.02 -2.30 6.54
N LYS A 17 17.25 -2.55 6.99
CA LYS A 17 17.56 -3.71 7.86
C LYS A 17 16.80 -3.64 9.18
N LYS A 18 16.62 -2.45 9.76
CA LYS A 18 15.89 -2.24 11.00
C LYS A 18 14.40 -2.50 10.83
N LEU A 19 13.80 -2.04 9.72
CA LEU A 19 12.41 -2.29 9.39
C LEU A 19 12.12 -3.80 9.27
N TYR A 20 12.92 -4.55 8.51
CA TYR A 20 12.73 -6.00 8.39
C TYR A 20 12.95 -6.79 9.70
N ARG A 21 13.60 -6.20 10.70
CA ARG A 21 13.70 -6.77 12.06
C ARG A 21 12.60 -6.32 13.01
N SER A 22 11.76 -5.38 12.60
CA SER A 22 10.63 -4.90 13.41
C SER A 22 9.56 -5.99 13.52
N ARG A 23 9.10 -6.26 14.74
CA ARG A 23 8.04 -7.24 15.02
C ARG A 23 6.73 -6.90 14.29
N LEU A 24 6.41 -5.60 14.18
CA LEU A 24 5.19 -5.15 13.50
C LEU A 24 5.27 -5.37 11.98
N VAL A 25 6.40 -5.08 11.38
CA VAL A 25 6.63 -5.35 9.95
C VAL A 25 6.57 -6.85 9.67
N LEU A 26 7.23 -7.67 10.49
CA LEU A 26 7.15 -9.13 10.36
C LEU A 26 5.72 -9.65 10.52
N LEU A 27 4.95 -9.12 11.48
CA LEU A 27 3.55 -9.45 11.64
C LEU A 27 2.72 -9.08 10.39
N ALA A 28 2.92 -7.88 9.83
CA ALA A 28 2.26 -7.47 8.60
C ALA A 28 2.56 -8.42 7.44
N LEU A 29 3.83 -8.81 7.28
CA LEU A 29 4.26 -9.71 6.21
C LEU A 29 3.68 -11.13 6.41
N ILE A 30 3.61 -11.62 7.63
CA ILE A 30 2.97 -12.91 7.93
C ILE A 30 1.47 -12.87 7.60
N ILE A 31 0.75 -11.81 8.00
CA ILE A 31 -0.67 -11.67 7.70
C ILE A 31 -0.89 -11.59 6.19
N LEU A 32 -0.11 -10.79 5.47
CA LEU A 32 -0.18 -10.68 4.00
C LEU A 32 0.16 -12.02 3.31
N LEU A 33 1.13 -12.76 3.82
CA LEU A 33 1.47 -14.09 3.31
C LEU A 33 0.31 -15.08 3.50
N VAL A 34 -0.31 -15.09 4.68
CA VAL A 34 -1.49 -15.92 4.95
C VAL A 34 -2.62 -15.56 3.99
N ILE A 35 -2.90 -14.26 3.81
CA ILE A 35 -3.91 -13.79 2.86
C ILE A 35 -3.58 -14.23 1.42
N ALA A 36 -2.31 -14.11 1.02
CA ALA A 36 -1.88 -14.49 -0.32
C ALA A 36 -2.05 -16.00 -0.61
N VAL A 37 -1.95 -16.85 0.41
CA VAL A 37 -1.99 -18.31 0.27
C VAL A 37 -3.39 -18.88 0.53
N ILE A 38 -4.22 -18.23 1.36
CA ILE A 38 -5.53 -18.76 1.75
C ILE A 38 -6.47 -18.92 0.56
N ASP A 39 -6.46 -17.99 -0.39
CA ASP A 39 -7.33 -18.01 -1.54
C ASP A 39 -7.09 -19.23 -2.44
N PRO A 40 -5.86 -19.48 -2.91
CA PRO A 40 -5.56 -20.67 -3.70
C PRO A 40 -5.97 -22.00 -3.02
N ILE A 41 -5.87 -22.06 -1.67
CA ILE A 41 -6.21 -23.25 -0.90
C ILE A 41 -7.72 -23.42 -0.76
N THR A 42 -8.44 -22.37 -0.42
CA THR A 42 -9.90 -22.43 -0.20
C THR A 42 -10.67 -22.59 -1.50
N MET A 43 -10.10 -22.13 -2.61
CA MET A 43 -10.72 -22.23 -3.94
C MET A 43 -10.77 -23.62 -4.50
N GLN A 44 -9.87 -24.51 -4.14
CA GLN A 44 -9.89 -25.90 -4.64
C GLN A 44 -11.23 -26.58 -4.42
N SER A 45 -11.99 -26.18 -3.39
CA SER A 45 -13.35 -26.68 -3.12
C SER A 45 -14.44 -26.06 -4.01
N HIS A 46 -14.18 -24.92 -4.64
CA HIS A 46 -15.15 -24.18 -5.47
C HIS A 46 -14.91 -24.33 -6.98
N PHE A 47 -13.82 -24.96 -7.41
CA PHE A 47 -13.47 -25.15 -8.82
C PHE A 47 -14.36 -26.11 -9.60
N ALA A 48 -15.37 -26.71 -8.99
CA ALA A 48 -16.37 -27.52 -9.70
C ALA A 48 -17.15 -26.73 -10.77
N TYR A 49 -17.12 -25.40 -10.70
CA TYR A 49 -17.78 -24.49 -11.64
C TYR A 49 -16.73 -23.60 -12.33
N GLN A 50 -16.46 -23.94 -13.56
CA GLN A 50 -15.99 -23.12 -14.70
C GLN A 50 -15.51 -21.70 -14.35
N SER A 51 -14.24 -21.49 -13.97
CA SER A 51 -13.75 -20.18 -13.59
C SER A 51 -12.36 -19.87 -14.15
N ASN A 52 -12.22 -18.66 -14.66
CA ASN A 52 -10.96 -18.15 -15.16
C ASN A 52 -10.09 -17.66 -13.97
N PRO A 53 -8.77 -17.96 -13.91
CA PRO A 53 -7.87 -17.55 -12.82
C PRO A 53 -7.89 -16.05 -12.55
N PHE A 54 -8.08 -15.21 -13.59
CA PHE A 54 -8.16 -13.77 -13.44
C PHE A 54 -9.40 -13.25 -12.70
N MET A 55 -10.34 -14.12 -12.33
CA MET A 55 -11.50 -13.76 -11.51
C MET A 55 -11.30 -14.03 -10.02
N TRP A 56 -10.20 -14.66 -9.65
CA TRP A 56 -10.02 -15.20 -8.32
C TRP A 56 -8.79 -14.64 -7.57
N TRP A 57 -8.00 -13.81 -8.21
CA TRP A 57 -6.89 -13.19 -7.52
C TRP A 57 -7.36 -12.12 -6.50
N LEU A 58 -6.49 -11.78 -5.58
CA LEU A 58 -6.78 -11.01 -4.37
C LEU A 58 -7.62 -9.73 -4.59
N PHE A 59 -7.40 -9.01 -5.69
CA PHE A 59 -8.05 -7.70 -5.90
C PHE A 59 -9.41 -7.77 -6.62
N MET A 60 -9.87 -8.94 -6.97
CA MET A 60 -11.20 -9.12 -7.57
C MET A 60 -12.35 -9.15 -6.57
N ASN A 61 -12.05 -9.06 -5.27
CA ASN A 61 -13.04 -8.98 -4.18
C ASN A 61 -14.09 -10.12 -4.18
N ARG A 62 -13.67 -11.34 -4.53
CA ARG A 62 -14.55 -12.52 -4.59
C ARG A 62 -14.15 -13.63 -3.63
N THR A 63 -13.04 -13.46 -2.93
CA THR A 63 -12.42 -14.51 -2.13
C THR A 63 -12.39 -14.14 -0.65
N THR A 64 -12.20 -15.13 0.21
CA THR A 64 -12.04 -14.90 1.65
C THR A 64 -10.82 -14.01 1.93
N GLY A 65 -9.70 -14.25 1.23
CA GLY A 65 -8.50 -13.46 1.39
C GLY A 65 -8.70 -12.02 0.94
N SER A 66 -9.41 -11.78 -0.17
CA SER A 66 -9.73 -10.42 -0.62
C SER A 66 -10.61 -9.67 0.38
N THR A 67 -11.57 -10.34 1.00
CA THR A 67 -12.42 -9.74 2.03
C THR A 67 -11.60 -9.34 3.26
N ILE A 68 -10.72 -10.24 3.74
CA ILE A 68 -9.81 -9.97 4.86
C ILE A 68 -8.85 -8.82 4.50
N PHE A 69 -8.27 -8.85 3.30
CA PHE A 69 -7.36 -7.81 2.83
C PHE A 69 -8.02 -6.44 2.81
N ASN A 70 -9.21 -6.32 2.22
CA ASN A 70 -9.95 -5.06 2.13
C ASN A 70 -10.34 -4.52 3.51
N THR A 71 -10.73 -5.41 4.44
CA THR A 71 -11.05 -5.04 5.83
C THR A 71 -9.83 -4.50 6.56
N LEU A 72 -8.66 -5.10 6.35
CA LEU A 72 -7.41 -4.73 7.00
C LEU A 72 -6.58 -3.70 6.21
N TYR A 73 -7.05 -3.26 5.04
CA TYR A 73 -6.29 -2.43 4.12
C TYR A 73 -5.63 -1.22 4.80
N TRP A 74 -6.39 -0.48 5.58
CA TRP A 74 -5.92 0.72 6.27
C TRP A 74 -4.99 0.42 7.47
N LEU A 75 -4.95 -0.82 7.94
CA LEU A 75 -4.07 -1.24 9.03
C LEU A 75 -2.66 -1.61 8.52
N PHE A 76 -2.53 -2.14 7.31
CA PHE A 76 -1.22 -2.55 6.76
C PHE A 76 -0.19 -1.43 6.73
N PRO A 77 -0.50 -0.20 6.29
CA PRO A 77 0.48 0.88 6.27
C PRO A 77 1.09 1.18 7.64
N VAL A 78 0.30 1.17 8.72
CA VAL A 78 0.83 1.42 10.07
C VAL A 78 1.68 0.26 10.59
N LEU A 79 1.31 -0.98 10.26
CA LEU A 79 2.14 -2.15 10.60
C LEU A 79 3.47 -2.11 9.83
N LEU A 80 3.45 -1.75 8.56
CA LEU A 80 4.63 -1.64 7.70
C LEU A 80 5.55 -0.47 8.08
N THR A 81 5.05 0.61 8.70
CA THR A 81 5.92 1.63 9.30
C THR A 81 6.72 1.10 10.48
N GLY A 82 6.27 -0.01 11.10
CA GLY A 82 6.88 -0.60 12.28
C GLY A 82 6.94 0.32 13.49
N LEU A 83 6.26 1.49 13.46
CA LEU A 83 6.37 2.59 14.44
C LEU A 83 7.82 3.05 14.68
N VAL A 84 8.69 2.86 13.70
CA VAL A 84 10.13 3.11 13.82
C VAL A 84 10.41 4.55 14.24
N PHE A 85 9.68 5.51 13.69
CA PHE A 85 9.85 6.92 14.09
C PHE A 85 9.48 7.16 15.55
N PHE A 86 8.37 6.57 16.01
CA PHE A 86 7.91 6.72 17.38
C PHE A 86 8.92 6.12 18.38
N ASP A 87 9.43 4.94 18.11
CA ASP A 87 10.40 4.28 18.98
C ASP A 87 11.73 5.03 19.00
N GLU A 88 12.19 5.58 17.86
CA GLU A 88 13.41 6.37 17.78
C GLU A 88 13.29 7.73 18.44
N SER A 89 12.17 8.42 18.26
CA SER A 89 11.97 9.76 18.80
C SER A 89 12.05 9.83 20.35
N LYS A 90 11.88 8.67 21.00
CA LYS A 90 12.02 8.51 22.46
C LYS A 90 13.43 8.20 22.92
N THR A 91 14.36 7.94 22.00
CA THR A 91 15.74 7.60 22.36
C THR A 91 16.65 8.83 22.30
N ALA A 92 17.66 8.86 23.20
CA ALA A 92 18.70 9.89 23.17
C ALA A 92 19.45 9.94 21.82
N ILE A 93 19.50 8.81 21.10
CA ILE A 93 20.11 8.68 19.79
C ILE A 93 19.46 9.61 18.76
N TYR A 94 18.14 9.83 18.86
CA TYR A 94 17.41 10.76 17.98
C TYR A 94 17.96 12.19 18.07
N GLY A 95 18.18 12.69 19.30
CA GLY A 95 18.79 14.00 19.52
C GLY A 95 20.17 14.12 18.89
N ILE A 96 21.03 13.09 19.05
CA ILE A 96 22.39 13.06 18.50
C ILE A 96 22.38 13.05 16.96
N ILE A 97 21.48 12.28 16.35
CA ILE A 97 21.39 12.21 14.89
C ILE A 97 20.93 13.54 14.29
N ILE A 98 19.94 14.17 14.90
CA ILE A 98 19.39 15.45 14.42
C ILE A 98 20.38 16.61 14.59
N THR A 99 21.19 16.61 15.63
CA THR A 99 22.19 17.67 15.85
C THR A 99 23.39 17.54 14.92
N LYS A 100 23.80 16.31 14.60
CA LYS A 100 24.98 16.04 13.76
C LYS A 100 24.75 16.09 12.27
N LYS A 101 23.48 16.06 11.80
CA LYS A 101 23.14 15.97 10.37
C LYS A 101 22.07 16.97 9.93
N LYS A 102 22.00 17.23 8.60
CA LYS A 102 20.89 17.94 7.99
C LYS A 102 19.61 17.12 8.20
N ARG A 103 18.72 17.58 9.08
CA ARG A 103 17.44 16.93 9.45
C ARG A 103 16.67 16.40 8.25
N TRP A 104 16.60 17.18 7.19
CA TRP A 104 15.90 16.81 5.97
C TRP A 104 16.44 15.51 5.38
N VAL A 105 17.76 15.33 5.35
CA VAL A 105 18.39 14.11 4.83
C VAL A 105 17.96 12.88 5.65
N TYR A 106 17.89 13.01 6.97
CA TYR A 106 17.42 11.93 7.85
C TYR A 106 15.95 11.55 7.56
N PHE A 107 15.05 12.54 7.47
CA PHE A 107 13.63 12.26 7.21
C PHE A 107 13.38 11.72 5.82
N CYS A 108 14.06 12.24 4.79
CA CYS A 108 13.97 11.71 3.44
C CYS A 108 14.49 10.27 3.36
N SER A 109 15.63 9.98 3.98
CA SER A 109 16.18 8.61 4.01
C SER A 109 15.19 7.65 4.67
N LYS A 110 14.56 8.06 5.77
CA LYS A 110 13.57 7.23 6.47
C LYS A 110 12.31 7.03 5.66
N ALA A 111 11.77 8.07 5.03
CA ALA A 111 10.61 7.97 4.15
C ALA A 111 10.87 7.03 2.97
N LEU A 112 12.06 7.16 2.34
CA LEU A 112 12.48 6.28 1.24
C LEU A 112 12.65 4.83 1.70
N SER A 113 13.21 4.59 2.90
CA SER A 113 13.38 3.24 3.44
C SER A 113 12.05 2.56 3.72
N VAL A 114 11.10 3.29 4.31
CA VAL A 114 9.76 2.82 4.59
C VAL A 114 9.00 2.54 3.29
N PHE A 115 9.06 3.46 2.33
CA PHE A 115 8.49 3.25 0.99
C PHE A 115 9.04 2.00 0.32
N PHE A 116 10.37 1.86 0.29
CA PHE A 116 11.05 0.74 -0.37
C PHE A 116 10.68 -0.60 0.27
N VAL A 117 10.74 -0.71 1.59
CA VAL A 117 10.40 -1.96 2.30
C VAL A 117 8.93 -2.32 2.07
N SER A 118 8.03 -1.36 2.16
CA SER A 118 6.61 -1.57 1.90
C SER A 118 6.39 -2.02 0.45
N PHE A 119 6.94 -1.30 -0.53
CA PHE A 119 6.76 -1.58 -1.95
C PHE A 119 7.28 -2.97 -2.35
N VAL A 120 8.53 -3.26 -2.02
CA VAL A 120 9.15 -4.55 -2.41
C VAL A 120 8.44 -5.72 -1.75
N SER A 121 8.12 -5.61 -0.46
CA SER A 121 7.47 -6.69 0.28
C SER A 121 6.04 -6.94 -0.19
N THR A 122 5.24 -5.89 -0.37
CA THR A 122 3.85 -6.04 -0.82
C THR A 122 3.79 -6.47 -2.28
N LEU A 123 4.64 -5.93 -3.15
CA LEU A 123 4.75 -6.35 -4.54
C LEU A 123 5.06 -7.85 -4.66
N PHE A 124 6.04 -8.34 -3.90
CA PHE A 124 6.40 -9.74 -3.90
C PHE A 124 5.22 -10.63 -3.45
N LEU A 125 4.54 -10.28 -2.36
CA LEU A 125 3.43 -11.08 -1.83
C LEU A 125 2.20 -11.05 -2.74
N PHE A 126 1.92 -9.94 -3.40
CA PHE A 126 0.82 -9.83 -4.36
C PHE A 126 1.11 -10.61 -5.66
N LEU A 127 2.35 -10.55 -6.14
CA LEU A 127 2.78 -11.40 -7.27
C LEU A 127 2.75 -12.88 -6.90
N LEU A 128 3.09 -13.24 -5.67
CA LEU A 128 2.99 -14.61 -5.18
C LEU A 128 1.52 -15.08 -5.19
N ASN A 129 0.58 -14.26 -4.71
CA ASN A 129 -0.85 -14.60 -4.77
C ASN A 129 -1.31 -14.81 -6.22
N LEU A 130 -1.00 -13.87 -7.12
CA LEU A 130 -1.35 -13.97 -8.52
C LEU A 130 -0.77 -15.24 -9.16
N PHE A 131 0.49 -15.56 -8.88
CA PHE A 131 1.15 -16.77 -9.37
C PHE A 131 0.48 -18.05 -8.83
N LEU A 132 0.21 -18.11 -7.54
CA LEU A 132 -0.44 -19.26 -6.92
C LEU A 132 -1.84 -19.48 -7.49
N VAL A 133 -2.64 -18.44 -7.65
CA VAL A 133 -3.95 -18.50 -8.27
C VAL A 133 -3.85 -18.98 -9.72
N TYR A 134 -2.89 -18.47 -10.47
CA TYR A 134 -2.69 -18.88 -11.87
C TYR A 134 -2.30 -20.35 -12.02
N VAL A 135 -1.48 -20.87 -11.12
CA VAL A 135 -1.03 -22.27 -11.14
C VAL A 135 -2.12 -23.24 -10.64
N THR A 136 -2.92 -22.81 -9.67
CA THR A 136 -3.95 -23.67 -9.06
C THR A 136 -5.28 -23.65 -9.81
N CYS A 137 -5.59 -22.58 -10.55
CA CYS A 137 -6.81 -22.46 -11.33
C CYS A 137 -6.67 -23.09 -12.71
N PRO A 138 -7.61 -23.97 -13.13
CA PRO A 138 -7.62 -24.50 -14.50
C PRO A 138 -7.87 -23.37 -15.52
N SER A 139 -6.98 -23.26 -16.51
CA SER A 139 -6.99 -22.19 -17.53
C SER A 139 -8.01 -22.37 -18.67
N SER A 140 -8.95 -23.30 -18.55
CA SER A 140 -9.72 -23.84 -19.67
C SER A 140 -10.98 -23.04 -20.07
N MET A 141 -11.12 -21.77 -19.64
CA MET A 141 -12.40 -21.11 -19.80
C MET A 141 -12.40 -19.81 -20.55
N GLU A 142 -13.39 -19.72 -21.43
CA GLU A 142 -13.80 -18.47 -22.04
C GLU A 142 -14.28 -17.49 -20.96
N LEU A 143 -13.84 -16.22 -21.10
CA LEU A 143 -14.30 -15.15 -20.24
C LEU A 143 -15.77 -14.87 -20.55
N SER A 144 -16.65 -15.00 -19.56
CA SER A 144 -18.05 -14.60 -19.74
C SER A 144 -18.13 -13.08 -19.96
N GLU A 145 -19.15 -12.63 -20.67
CA GLU A 145 -19.37 -11.19 -20.96
C GLU A 145 -19.42 -10.34 -19.69
N THR A 146 -19.92 -10.90 -18.58
CA THR A 146 -19.96 -10.22 -17.28
C THR A 146 -18.57 -9.99 -16.65
N MET A 147 -17.53 -10.57 -17.24
CA MET A 147 -16.14 -10.45 -16.77
C MET A 147 -15.35 -9.37 -17.53
N ILE A 148 -15.93 -8.82 -18.61
CA ILE A 148 -15.29 -7.80 -19.42
C ILE A 148 -15.52 -6.43 -18.76
N PRO A 149 -14.47 -5.64 -18.49
CA PRO A 149 -14.62 -4.29 -17.94
C PRO A 149 -15.40 -3.39 -18.90
N HIS A 150 -16.21 -2.47 -18.34
CA HIS A 150 -16.91 -1.47 -19.12
C HIS A 150 -15.95 -0.63 -19.97
N THR A 151 -16.34 -0.39 -21.23
CA THR A 151 -15.58 0.44 -22.17
C THR A 151 -15.33 1.84 -21.60
N GLY A 152 -14.14 2.38 -21.84
CA GLY A 152 -13.74 3.69 -21.32
C GLY A 152 -13.13 3.66 -19.92
N THR A 153 -13.15 2.52 -19.21
CA THR A 153 -12.44 2.39 -17.93
C THR A 153 -10.94 2.11 -18.13
N PHE A 154 -10.13 2.48 -17.14
CA PHE A 154 -8.72 2.12 -17.11
C PHE A 154 -8.49 0.61 -17.16
N SER A 155 -9.33 -0.15 -16.45
CA SER A 155 -9.32 -1.61 -16.45
C SER A 155 -9.56 -2.17 -17.88
N ALA A 156 -10.52 -1.59 -18.64
CA ALA A 156 -10.78 -2.01 -20.01
C ALA A 156 -9.58 -1.79 -20.95
N LEU A 157 -8.88 -0.67 -20.80
CA LEU A 157 -7.68 -0.39 -21.60
C LEU A 157 -6.56 -1.41 -21.37
N LEU A 158 -6.42 -1.88 -20.12
CA LEU A 158 -5.43 -2.90 -19.77
C LEU A 158 -5.88 -4.29 -20.23
N PHE A 159 -7.15 -4.62 -19.99
CA PHE A 159 -7.74 -5.91 -20.33
C PHE A 159 -7.73 -6.17 -21.83
N GLN A 160 -7.92 -5.17 -22.68
CA GLN A 160 -7.81 -5.28 -24.12
C GLN A 160 -6.44 -5.77 -24.60
N LYS A 161 -5.38 -5.49 -23.85
CA LYS A 161 -4.03 -6.01 -24.16
C LYS A 161 -3.89 -7.46 -23.72
N SER A 162 -4.17 -7.77 -22.48
CA SER A 162 -4.36 -9.12 -21.95
C SER A 162 -4.87 -9.04 -20.50
N PRO A 163 -5.66 -10.05 -20.03
CA PRO A 163 -6.07 -10.12 -18.63
C PRO A 163 -4.89 -10.19 -17.65
N LEU A 164 -3.78 -10.82 -18.03
CA LEU A 164 -2.56 -10.87 -17.23
C LEU A 164 -1.92 -9.47 -17.09
N TYR A 165 -1.93 -8.68 -18.16
CA TYR A 165 -1.40 -7.32 -18.14
C TYR A 165 -2.20 -6.42 -17.19
N GLU A 166 -3.53 -6.55 -17.20
CA GLU A 166 -4.39 -5.89 -16.23
C GLU A 166 -4.02 -6.30 -14.80
N ALA A 167 -3.96 -7.61 -14.52
CA ALA A 167 -3.69 -8.14 -13.19
C ALA A 167 -2.33 -7.66 -12.65
N VAL A 168 -1.26 -7.74 -13.44
CA VAL A 168 0.08 -7.28 -13.03
C VAL A 168 0.10 -5.77 -12.78
N THR A 169 -0.59 -4.99 -13.63
CA THR A 169 -0.66 -3.53 -13.43
C THR A 169 -1.35 -3.18 -12.12
N TYR A 170 -2.48 -3.81 -11.79
CA TYR A 170 -3.17 -3.58 -10.52
C TYR A 170 -2.35 -4.05 -9.31
N VAL A 171 -1.59 -5.14 -9.42
CA VAL A 171 -0.63 -5.56 -8.38
C VAL A 171 0.39 -4.46 -8.10
N ILE A 172 0.96 -3.86 -9.15
CA ILE A 172 1.92 -2.75 -9.00
C ILE A 172 1.25 -1.52 -8.39
N LEU A 173 0.04 -1.16 -8.84
CA LEU A 173 -0.71 -0.01 -8.31
C LEU A 173 -1.05 -0.19 -6.83
N HIS A 174 -1.47 -1.38 -6.40
CA HIS A 174 -1.73 -1.68 -4.99
C HIS A 174 -0.47 -1.60 -4.13
N ALA A 175 0.64 -2.19 -4.60
CA ALA A 175 1.92 -2.11 -3.89
C ALA A 175 2.39 -0.66 -3.76
N PHE A 176 2.23 0.13 -4.83
CA PHE A 176 2.59 1.55 -4.84
C PHE A 176 1.70 2.37 -3.90
N SER A 177 0.37 2.14 -3.93
CA SER A 177 -0.58 2.79 -3.04
C SER A 177 -0.28 2.52 -1.56
N LEU A 178 -0.10 1.25 -1.18
CA LEU A 178 0.25 0.89 0.19
C LEU A 178 1.57 1.53 0.63
N SER A 179 2.52 1.68 -0.29
CA SER A 179 3.81 2.31 0.01
C SER A 179 3.68 3.80 0.25
N LEU A 180 2.89 4.52 -0.56
CA LEU A 180 2.58 5.93 -0.32
C LEU A 180 1.83 6.11 1.00
N LEU A 181 0.80 5.31 1.25
CA LEU A 181 0.07 5.34 2.53
C LEU A 181 0.99 5.07 3.73
N THR A 182 1.99 4.20 3.57
CA THR A 182 2.97 3.92 4.62
C THR A 182 3.85 5.15 4.90
N VAL A 183 4.25 5.89 3.86
CA VAL A 183 4.97 7.16 4.01
C VAL A 183 4.08 8.22 4.66
N LEU A 184 2.82 8.32 4.25
CA LEU A 184 1.85 9.23 4.84
C LEU A 184 1.67 8.96 6.35
N TYR A 185 1.56 7.69 6.74
CA TYR A 185 1.43 7.32 8.15
C TYR A 185 2.67 7.68 8.96
N LEU A 186 3.86 7.48 8.40
CA LEU A 186 5.11 7.97 8.99
C LEU A 186 5.07 9.50 9.18
N ALA A 187 4.65 10.24 8.16
CA ALA A 187 4.54 11.69 8.21
C ALA A 187 3.52 12.18 9.26
N ILE A 188 2.36 11.52 9.36
CA ILE A 188 1.36 11.81 10.39
C ILE A 188 1.94 11.55 11.79
N GLN A 189 2.66 10.46 12.00
CA GLN A 189 3.34 10.17 13.28
C GLN A 189 4.32 11.29 13.66
N MET A 190 5.05 11.83 12.69
CA MET A 190 5.96 12.97 12.89
C MET A 190 5.22 14.26 13.26
N ILE A 191 4.06 14.52 12.65
CA ILE A 191 3.25 15.72 12.90
C ILE A 191 2.58 15.64 14.27
N VAL A 192 1.94 14.53 14.58
CA VAL A 192 1.11 14.38 15.78
C VAL A 192 1.95 14.35 17.05
N LYS A 193 3.24 13.95 16.98
CA LYS A 193 4.12 13.80 18.17
C LYS A 193 3.39 13.02 19.28
N ALA A 194 2.77 11.90 18.91
CA ALA A 194 1.91 11.16 19.82
C ALA A 194 2.64 10.82 21.12
N LYS A 195 2.07 11.26 22.25
CA LYS A 195 2.61 10.93 23.58
C LYS A 195 2.52 9.43 23.88
N ASN A 196 1.53 8.77 23.27
CA ASN A 196 1.24 7.37 23.47
C ASN A 196 1.42 6.56 22.17
N LYS A 197 2.07 5.42 22.27
CA LYS A 197 2.28 4.48 21.17
C LYS A 197 0.96 4.02 20.52
N TYR A 198 -0.07 3.83 21.32
CA TYR A 198 -1.39 3.43 20.81
C TYR A 198 -2.04 4.51 19.94
N MET A 199 -1.88 5.79 20.28
CA MET A 199 -2.37 6.88 19.42
C MET A 199 -1.60 6.95 18.11
N ALA A 200 -0.28 6.75 18.13
CA ALA A 200 0.52 6.70 16.91
C ALA A 200 0.13 5.52 15.99
N PHE A 201 -0.39 4.43 16.57
CA PHE A 201 -0.83 3.24 15.87
C PHE A 201 -2.25 3.39 15.30
N ILE A 202 -3.21 3.89 16.09
CA ILE A 202 -4.63 3.86 15.76
C ILE A 202 -5.06 5.09 14.94
N LEU A 203 -4.50 6.26 15.22
CA LEU A 203 -4.97 7.51 14.63
C LEU A 203 -4.82 7.59 13.09
N PRO A 204 -3.68 7.21 12.48
CA PRO A 204 -3.53 7.29 11.02
C PRO A 204 -4.54 6.42 10.26
N PRO A 205 -4.76 5.13 10.60
CA PRO A 205 -5.77 4.30 9.93
C PRO A 205 -7.18 4.88 10.03
N ILE A 206 -7.58 5.40 11.19
CA ILE A 206 -8.91 5.99 11.37
C ILE A 206 -9.07 7.23 10.48
N ILE A 207 -8.09 8.13 10.45
CA ILE A 207 -8.15 9.32 9.61
C ILE A 207 -8.31 8.92 8.14
N MET A 208 -7.51 7.97 7.65
CA MET A 208 -7.56 7.56 6.26
C MET A 208 -8.84 6.80 5.92
N TYR A 209 -9.32 5.94 6.82
CA TYR A 209 -10.60 5.27 6.64
C TYR A 209 -11.77 6.27 6.49
N VAL A 210 -11.82 7.27 7.37
CA VAL A 210 -12.87 8.32 7.32
C VAL A 210 -12.75 9.14 6.04
N LEU A 211 -11.54 9.54 5.65
CA LEU A 211 -11.33 10.29 4.41
C LEU A 211 -11.74 9.49 3.17
N ASP A 212 -11.39 8.21 3.09
CA ASP A 212 -11.79 7.36 1.97
C ASP A 212 -13.31 7.13 1.96
N TYR A 213 -13.94 6.93 3.10
CA TYR A 213 -15.39 6.82 3.21
C TYR A 213 -16.09 8.10 2.72
N LEU A 214 -15.60 9.27 3.09
CA LEU A 214 -16.13 10.55 2.62
C LEU A 214 -15.91 10.71 1.11
N THR A 215 -14.79 10.31 0.57
CA THR A 215 -14.56 10.34 -0.89
C THR A 215 -15.44 9.35 -1.63
N GLN A 216 -15.70 8.16 -1.08
CA GLN A 216 -16.64 7.19 -1.66
C GLN A 216 -18.07 7.77 -1.76
N THR A 217 -18.48 8.55 -0.78
CA THR A 217 -19.85 9.13 -0.77
C THR A 217 -19.98 10.37 -1.63
N ALA A 218 -18.96 11.23 -1.66
CA ALA A 218 -19.00 12.52 -2.34
C ALA A 218 -18.51 12.48 -3.80
N ALA A 219 -17.50 11.65 -4.08
CA ALA A 219 -16.81 11.59 -5.37
C ALA A 219 -16.17 10.22 -5.60
N GLN A 220 -16.98 9.20 -5.83
CA GLN A 220 -16.58 7.78 -5.88
C GLN A 220 -15.39 7.49 -6.81
N THR A 221 -15.31 8.20 -7.94
CA THR A 221 -14.21 8.08 -8.90
C THR A 221 -12.83 8.43 -8.36
N TYR A 222 -12.77 9.15 -7.24
CA TYR A 222 -11.53 9.59 -6.58
C TYR A 222 -11.24 8.85 -5.26
N SER A 223 -12.03 7.84 -4.92
CA SER A 223 -11.72 6.98 -3.79
C SER A 223 -10.54 6.06 -4.11
N VAL A 224 -9.58 5.97 -3.20
CA VAL A 224 -8.39 5.11 -3.34
C VAL A 224 -8.80 3.64 -3.45
N THR A 225 -9.69 3.20 -2.56
CA THR A 225 -10.12 1.79 -2.52
C THR A 225 -10.95 1.41 -3.75
N MET A 226 -11.84 2.30 -4.23
CA MET A 226 -12.63 2.05 -5.44
C MET A 226 -11.76 2.02 -6.70
N ALA A 227 -10.81 2.95 -6.82
CA ALA A 227 -9.92 3.04 -7.98
C ALA A 227 -9.00 1.82 -8.14
N LEU A 228 -8.67 1.18 -7.03
CA LEU A 228 -7.77 0.02 -7.00
C LEU A 228 -8.49 -1.33 -7.13
N GLN A 229 -9.82 -1.36 -7.20
CA GLN A 229 -10.59 -2.60 -7.35
C GLN A 229 -11.01 -2.81 -8.82
N PRO A 230 -10.37 -3.73 -9.57
CA PRO A 230 -10.75 -4.01 -10.97
C PRO A 230 -12.19 -4.47 -11.10
N MET A 231 -12.76 -5.10 -10.07
CA MET A 231 -14.15 -5.55 -10.04
C MET A 231 -15.16 -4.40 -10.11
N VAL A 232 -14.82 -3.23 -9.56
CA VAL A 232 -15.67 -2.04 -9.65
C VAL A 232 -15.88 -1.61 -11.11
N ALA A 233 -14.83 -1.72 -11.94
CA ALA A 233 -14.93 -1.42 -13.36
C ALA A 233 -15.85 -2.39 -14.15
N ARG A 234 -16.22 -3.53 -13.56
CA ARG A 234 -17.10 -4.55 -14.15
C ARG A 234 -18.53 -4.48 -13.61
N ALA A 235 -18.69 -4.04 -12.38
CA ALA A 235 -19.95 -4.13 -11.65
C ALA A 235 -20.73 -2.82 -11.59
N THR A 236 -20.11 -1.67 -11.87
CA THR A 236 -20.68 -0.35 -11.66
C THR A 236 -20.63 0.52 -12.92
N SER A 237 -21.56 1.49 -13.00
CA SER A 237 -21.55 2.54 -14.02
C SER A 237 -20.46 3.60 -13.82
N PHE A 238 -19.61 3.45 -12.80
CA PHE A 238 -18.54 4.42 -12.51
C PHE A 238 -17.34 4.17 -13.41
N VAL A 239 -17.01 5.18 -14.21
CA VAL A 239 -15.88 5.14 -15.12
C VAL A 239 -14.63 5.63 -14.39
N ILE A 240 -13.78 4.71 -13.95
CA ILE A 240 -12.46 5.03 -13.42
C ILE A 240 -11.51 5.15 -14.62
N THR A 241 -11.11 6.38 -14.95
CA THR A 241 -10.21 6.69 -16.06
C THR A 241 -8.74 6.66 -15.61
N ILE A 242 -7.83 6.62 -16.57
CA ILE A 242 -6.38 6.77 -16.32
C ILE A 242 -6.07 8.12 -15.64
N GLU A 243 -6.80 9.16 -16.00
CA GLU A 243 -6.67 10.50 -15.41
C GLU A 243 -7.08 10.49 -13.93
N GLY A 244 -8.20 9.81 -13.61
CA GLY A 244 -8.65 9.64 -12.22
C GLY A 244 -7.58 8.94 -11.37
N ILE A 245 -6.98 7.88 -11.86
CA ILE A 245 -5.87 7.18 -11.18
C ILE A 245 -4.66 8.11 -11.00
N ALA A 246 -4.27 8.83 -12.04
CA ALA A 246 -3.16 9.77 -11.98
C ALA A 246 -3.41 10.89 -10.95
N ILE A 247 -4.64 11.41 -10.86
CA ILE A 247 -5.03 12.42 -9.88
C ILE A 247 -4.94 11.86 -8.45
N ILE A 248 -5.43 10.64 -8.20
CA ILE A 248 -5.38 10.00 -6.88
C ILE A 248 -3.93 9.83 -6.42
N PHE A 249 -3.07 9.25 -7.26
CA PHE A 249 -1.66 9.04 -6.90
C PHE A 249 -0.88 10.34 -6.80
N GLY A 250 -1.16 11.31 -7.69
CA GLY A 250 -0.59 12.65 -7.63
C GLY A 250 -0.97 13.39 -6.34
N ALA A 251 -2.23 13.30 -5.93
CA ALA A 251 -2.71 13.89 -4.68
C ALA A 251 -2.07 13.22 -3.45
N LEU A 252 -2.00 11.89 -3.41
CA LEU A 252 -1.34 11.16 -2.32
C LEU A 252 0.13 11.57 -2.20
N LEU A 253 0.86 11.61 -3.31
CA LEU A 253 2.26 12.03 -3.32
C LEU A 253 2.44 13.49 -2.85
N ALA A 254 1.58 14.39 -3.31
CA ALA A 254 1.60 15.79 -2.88
C ALA A 254 1.34 15.93 -1.38
N ILE A 255 0.36 15.20 -0.85
CA ILE A 255 0.04 15.15 0.59
C ILE A 255 1.24 14.61 1.37
N ASP A 256 1.90 13.55 0.91
CA ASP A 256 3.10 12.98 1.54
C ASP A 256 4.21 14.02 1.67
N ILE A 257 4.52 14.73 0.57
CA ILE A 257 5.56 15.77 0.55
C ILE A 257 5.22 16.89 1.54
N VAL A 258 3.97 17.38 1.53
CA VAL A 258 3.50 18.44 2.43
C VAL A 258 3.57 17.99 3.89
N CYS A 259 3.07 16.78 4.20
CA CYS A 259 3.07 16.23 5.54
C CYS A 259 4.50 15.99 6.07
N LEU A 260 5.41 15.48 5.23
CA LEU A 260 6.82 15.33 5.60
C LEU A 260 7.49 16.68 5.88
N PHE A 261 7.17 17.70 5.08
CA PHE A 261 7.68 19.05 5.30
C PHE A 261 7.19 19.67 6.61
N ILE A 262 5.89 19.54 6.91
CA ILE A 262 5.29 19.99 8.17
C ILE A 262 5.90 19.22 9.35
N GLY A 263 6.01 17.90 9.24
CA GLY A 263 6.64 17.04 10.25
C GLY A 263 8.07 17.44 10.54
N ASN A 264 8.86 17.74 9.50
CA ASN A 264 10.23 18.20 9.63
C ASN A 264 10.31 19.59 10.35
N ARG A 265 9.41 20.54 10.00
CA ARG A 265 9.34 21.85 10.67
C ARG A 265 8.97 21.71 12.15
N ARG A 266 7.94 20.95 12.47
CA ARG A 266 7.43 20.78 13.84
C ARG A 266 8.44 20.11 14.78
N ASN A 267 9.37 19.34 14.23
CA ASN A 267 10.42 18.69 15.02
C ASN A 267 11.69 19.57 15.18
N ARG A 268 11.66 20.87 14.78
CA ARG A 268 12.76 21.82 15.03
C ARG A 268 12.89 22.19 16.50
N ASP A 269 11.76 22.24 17.22
CA ASP A 269 11.66 22.81 18.57
C ASP A 269 11.94 21.81 19.69
N VAL A 270 12.54 20.67 19.37
CA VAL A 270 12.82 19.57 20.32
C VAL A 270 14.29 19.59 20.81
N ILE A 271 15.02 20.68 20.52
CA ILE A 271 16.42 20.84 20.97
C ILE A 271 16.49 21.95 21.99
#